data_b3ec559bc7cd4513228014b65162dae0
#
_entry.id   b3ec559bc7cd4513228014b65162dae0
#
_cell.length_a   1.000
_cell.length_b   1.000
_cell.length_c   1.000
_cell.angle_alpha   90.00
_cell.angle_beta   90.00
_cell.angle_gamma   90.00
#
_symmetry.space_group_name_H-M   'P 1'
#
loop_
_entity.id
_entity.type
_entity.pdbx_description
1 polymer ?
#
loop_
_entity_poly.entity_id
_entity_poly.type
_entity_poly.pdbx_seq_one_letter_code
_entity_poly.pdbx_strand_id
1 'polypeptide(L)'
;MAYQALYRKYRPTNFDEVVGQTHIIQTLKNAIVQNRIAHAYLFCGPRGTGKTSIAKIFAKTLNCTNSQDAPCGVCENCKMAANGSHPDIIEIDAASNNGVDEVRNLIDKVKYAPMQGKYKIYIIDEVHMMTSGAFNALLKTIEEPPAHVIFIFATTEPNKVLPTIISRCQRFDFNKVSMHDIKYRLSVVCKNEGIEIDENGLTLIAQLADGGMRDALSILDQCVAYCSSHIDVNDIRKIYGVVTSEDIGKLFYSVYKKDVDSFVKDIQKYSDMGMDIKRLTADFIHMLKDSLILDYSENSTLVSDMNKDMIRKFFKLAPVNFRIKCMEELMDTYNKYTYASNALDYLEASLLKISSYSYESKTHIIDSDHNDFKEVEEEENYETSYEDTSDNSDIIEKNTQKDDNNGALDKSEISDVSRETLKQSENTNNKIILNDEFVIQLLVGATKMERSIDTNKFNNIGQFISSLEFGKYAATLRNSSIMASGSNYIVVCVSSEIFAKQINEFELNYGYEDFTEVLLGKAKKVFALDKTQQSRVKDEFKERMISGNLPEPCQVRLKRKDKESENNMSIEDHMKSLFPNIEIKED
;
A
#
# COMPACT_ATOMS: atom_id res chain seq x y z
N MET A 1 -15.81 10.40 -41.80
CA MET A 1 -14.97 10.93 -40.71
C MET A 1 -14.18 9.78 -40.09
N ALA A 2 -12.93 10.01 -39.68
CA ALA A 2 -12.19 8.98 -38.97
C ALA A 2 -12.92 8.65 -37.65
N TYR A 3 -12.98 7.37 -37.27
CA TYR A 3 -13.57 6.92 -36.02
C TYR A 3 -12.84 7.55 -34.84
N GLN A 4 -13.59 8.07 -33.88
CA GLN A 4 -13.05 8.63 -32.64
C GLN A 4 -13.65 7.87 -31.44
N ALA A 5 -12.78 7.32 -30.59
CA ALA A 5 -13.17 6.56 -29.42
C ALA A 5 -14.08 7.38 -28.48
N LEU A 6 -15.09 6.74 -27.90
CA LEU A 6 -16.11 7.40 -27.08
C LEU A 6 -15.52 8.20 -25.93
N TYR A 7 -14.48 7.70 -25.24
CA TYR A 7 -13.83 8.42 -24.15
C TYR A 7 -13.14 9.73 -24.59
N ARG A 8 -12.81 9.89 -25.89
CA ARG A 8 -12.29 11.14 -26.46
C ARG A 8 -13.42 12.05 -26.91
N LYS A 9 -14.42 11.50 -27.62
CA LYS A 9 -15.57 12.24 -28.15
C LYS A 9 -16.41 12.87 -27.02
N TYR A 10 -16.61 12.15 -25.92
CA TYR A 10 -17.41 12.57 -24.76
C TYR A 10 -16.56 13.11 -23.60
N ARG A 11 -15.32 13.52 -23.87
CA ARG A 11 -14.50 14.21 -22.87
C ARG A 11 -15.13 15.57 -22.54
N PRO A 12 -15.41 15.86 -21.24
CA PRO A 12 -16.08 17.09 -20.87
C PRO A 12 -15.28 18.32 -21.30
N THR A 13 -15.97 19.33 -21.83
CA THR A 13 -15.42 20.57 -22.38
C THR A 13 -15.68 21.78 -21.46
N ASN A 14 -16.59 21.66 -20.51
CA ASN A 14 -16.92 22.64 -19.49
C ASN A 14 -17.17 21.94 -18.13
N PHE A 15 -17.29 22.71 -17.07
CA PHE A 15 -17.48 22.17 -15.71
C PHE A 15 -18.83 21.48 -15.52
N ASP A 16 -19.86 21.85 -16.28
CA ASP A 16 -21.23 21.33 -16.10
C ASP A 16 -21.40 19.96 -16.76
N GLU A 17 -20.52 19.61 -17.71
CA GLU A 17 -20.44 18.30 -18.31
C GLU A 17 -19.68 17.28 -17.46
N VAL A 18 -18.97 17.72 -16.43
CA VAL A 18 -18.20 16.83 -15.55
C VAL A 18 -19.15 16.14 -14.58
N VAL A 19 -19.07 14.84 -14.55
CA VAL A 19 -19.88 14.00 -13.66
C VAL A 19 -19.09 13.70 -12.38
N GLY A 20 -19.74 13.85 -11.24
CA GLY A 20 -19.08 13.73 -9.93
C GLY A 20 -18.21 14.95 -9.59
N GLN A 21 -17.37 14.85 -8.57
CA GLN A 21 -16.38 15.87 -8.12
C GLN A 21 -16.98 17.26 -7.82
N THR A 22 -18.24 17.32 -7.43
CA THR A 22 -19.00 18.59 -7.24
C THR A 22 -18.28 19.58 -6.34
N HIS A 23 -17.66 19.11 -5.25
CA HIS A 23 -16.92 19.95 -4.30
C HIS A 23 -15.66 20.58 -4.92
N ILE A 24 -14.94 19.85 -5.78
CA ILE A 24 -13.76 20.35 -6.48
C ILE A 24 -14.17 21.42 -7.49
N ILE A 25 -15.19 21.11 -8.31
CA ILE A 25 -15.72 22.04 -9.32
C ILE A 25 -16.18 23.35 -8.66
N GLN A 26 -16.95 23.25 -7.58
CA GLN A 26 -17.42 24.44 -6.86
C GLN A 26 -16.28 25.28 -6.29
N THR A 27 -15.26 24.62 -5.72
CA THR A 27 -14.09 25.32 -5.17
C THR A 27 -13.31 26.04 -6.27
N LEU A 28 -13.08 25.39 -7.43
CA LEU A 28 -12.39 25.99 -8.56
C LEU A 28 -13.20 27.14 -9.17
N LYS A 29 -14.53 26.98 -9.34
CA LYS A 29 -15.43 28.08 -9.80
C LYS A 29 -15.35 29.26 -8.83
N ASN A 30 -15.40 29.05 -7.52
CA ASN A 30 -15.31 30.10 -6.51
C ASN A 30 -13.94 30.83 -6.54
N ALA A 31 -12.84 30.07 -6.71
CA ALA A 31 -11.50 30.66 -6.84
C ALA A 31 -11.41 31.59 -8.05
N ILE A 32 -12.02 31.23 -9.19
CA ILE A 32 -12.07 32.06 -10.39
C ILE A 32 -12.86 33.34 -10.14
N VAL A 33 -14.09 33.21 -9.60
CA VAL A 33 -14.98 34.36 -9.33
C VAL A 33 -14.35 35.33 -8.34
N GLN A 34 -13.68 34.82 -7.30
CA GLN A 34 -13.00 35.64 -6.30
C GLN A 34 -11.62 36.15 -6.74
N ASN A 35 -11.16 35.77 -7.92
CA ASN A 35 -9.80 36.04 -8.43
C ASN A 35 -8.70 35.62 -7.45
N ARG A 36 -8.92 34.50 -6.72
CA ARG A 36 -7.99 33.88 -5.77
C ARG A 36 -7.38 32.63 -6.39
N ILE A 37 -6.54 32.85 -7.39
CA ILE A 37 -5.91 31.75 -8.13
C ILE A 37 -4.57 31.45 -7.49
N ALA A 38 -4.37 30.17 -7.06
CA ALA A 38 -3.08 29.71 -6.57
C ALA A 38 -2.10 29.50 -7.75
N HIS A 39 -0.82 29.60 -7.47
CA HIS A 39 0.23 29.38 -8.47
C HIS A 39 0.48 27.89 -8.79
N ALA A 40 0.09 26.98 -7.89
CA ALA A 40 0.26 25.54 -8.07
C ALA A 40 -0.91 24.75 -7.50
N TYR A 41 -1.39 23.80 -8.28
CA TYR A 41 -2.48 22.87 -7.95
C TYR A 41 -1.97 21.44 -8.05
N LEU A 42 -2.45 20.56 -7.16
CA LEU A 42 -2.15 19.15 -7.20
C LEU A 42 -3.45 18.33 -7.17
N PHE A 43 -3.78 17.68 -8.28
CA PHE A 43 -4.95 16.84 -8.45
C PHE A 43 -4.59 15.38 -8.20
N CYS A 44 -5.03 14.83 -7.09
CA CYS A 44 -4.76 13.46 -6.65
C CYS A 44 -5.99 12.58 -6.82
N GLY A 45 -5.82 11.29 -7.12
CA GLY A 45 -6.93 10.34 -7.09
C GLY A 45 -6.85 9.25 -8.16
N PRO A 46 -7.78 8.28 -8.15
CA PRO A 46 -7.76 7.14 -9.04
C PRO A 46 -7.77 7.52 -10.53
N ARG A 47 -7.32 6.58 -11.37
CA ARG A 47 -7.37 6.74 -12.82
C ARG A 47 -8.82 6.90 -13.32
N GLY A 48 -9.02 7.66 -14.38
CA GLY A 48 -10.34 7.78 -15.00
C GLY A 48 -11.34 8.73 -14.30
N THR A 49 -10.98 9.36 -13.15
CA THR A 49 -11.87 10.21 -12.33
C THR A 49 -11.99 11.66 -12.82
N GLY A 50 -11.32 12.03 -13.90
CA GLY A 50 -11.45 13.34 -14.55
C GLY A 50 -10.37 14.38 -14.22
N LYS A 51 -9.27 14.02 -13.50
CA LYS A 51 -8.17 14.94 -13.12
C LYS A 51 -7.68 15.81 -14.28
N THR A 52 -7.18 15.19 -15.33
CA THR A 52 -6.65 15.90 -16.51
C THR A 52 -7.73 16.67 -17.28
N SER A 53 -8.98 16.16 -17.27
CA SER A 53 -10.10 16.87 -17.93
C SER A 53 -10.45 18.15 -17.19
N ILE A 54 -10.57 18.11 -15.84
CA ILE A 54 -10.82 19.29 -15.02
C ILE A 54 -9.63 20.27 -15.11
N ALA A 55 -8.39 19.76 -15.13
CA ALA A 55 -7.20 20.62 -15.36
C ALA A 55 -7.28 21.41 -16.67
N LYS A 56 -7.68 20.75 -17.75
CA LYS A 56 -7.87 21.41 -19.07
C LYS A 56 -9.02 22.40 -19.07
N ILE A 57 -10.15 22.06 -18.46
CA ILE A 57 -11.30 22.97 -18.33
C ILE A 57 -10.91 24.20 -17.49
N PHE A 58 -10.20 23.99 -16.38
CA PHE A 58 -9.73 25.07 -15.53
C PHE A 58 -8.75 25.99 -16.27
N ALA A 59 -7.76 25.43 -16.96
CA ALA A 59 -6.83 26.21 -17.77
C ALA A 59 -7.52 27.01 -18.88
N LYS A 60 -8.48 26.39 -19.58
CA LYS A 60 -9.32 27.04 -20.59
C LYS A 60 -10.13 28.19 -20.00
N THR A 61 -10.68 28.00 -18.78
CA THR A 61 -11.48 29.01 -18.08
C THR A 61 -10.65 30.22 -17.68
N LEU A 62 -9.43 29.99 -17.17
CA LEU A 62 -8.51 31.06 -16.74
C LEU A 62 -8.05 31.97 -17.88
N ASN A 63 -7.92 31.41 -19.09
CA ASN A 63 -7.52 32.14 -20.29
C ASN A 63 -8.69 32.56 -21.18
N CYS A 64 -9.94 32.34 -20.75
CA CYS A 64 -11.11 32.77 -21.48
C CYS A 64 -11.23 34.31 -21.50
N THR A 65 -11.52 34.90 -22.66
CA THR A 65 -11.71 36.35 -22.80
C THR A 65 -13.06 36.82 -22.26
N ASN A 66 -14.05 35.95 -22.16
CA ASN A 66 -15.36 36.25 -21.57
C ASN A 66 -15.39 35.81 -20.10
N SER A 67 -15.26 36.77 -19.17
CA SER A 67 -15.21 36.49 -17.74
C SER A 67 -16.56 36.14 -17.12
N GLN A 68 -17.69 36.50 -17.78
CA GLN A 68 -19.03 36.27 -17.21
C GLN A 68 -19.52 34.83 -17.45
N ASP A 69 -19.09 34.21 -18.53
CA ASP A 69 -19.52 32.87 -18.95
C ASP A 69 -18.32 32.00 -19.31
N ALA A 70 -17.32 31.96 -18.45
CA ALA A 70 -16.10 31.22 -18.68
C ALA A 70 -16.22 29.74 -18.23
N PRO A 71 -15.84 28.78 -19.11
CA PRO A 71 -15.26 28.91 -20.45
C PRO A 71 -16.36 29.05 -21.52
N CYS A 72 -16.39 30.16 -22.26
CA CYS A 72 -17.48 30.44 -23.22
C CYS A 72 -17.51 29.51 -24.46
N GLY A 73 -16.43 28.77 -24.73
CA GLY A 73 -16.34 27.83 -25.84
C GLY A 73 -16.22 28.46 -27.23
N VAL A 74 -16.49 29.78 -27.40
CA VAL A 74 -16.58 30.45 -28.69
C VAL A 74 -15.42 31.41 -28.99
N CYS A 75 -14.76 31.97 -27.96
CA CYS A 75 -13.62 32.84 -28.16
C CYS A 75 -12.40 32.08 -28.72
N GLU A 76 -11.43 32.79 -29.25
CA GLU A 76 -10.25 32.22 -29.90
C GLU A 76 -9.45 31.35 -28.91
N ASN A 77 -9.21 31.86 -27.68
CA ASN A 77 -8.51 31.09 -26.63
C ASN A 77 -9.23 29.78 -26.32
N CYS A 78 -10.57 29.80 -26.18
CA CYS A 78 -11.33 28.60 -25.93
C CYS A 78 -11.27 27.59 -27.06
N LYS A 79 -11.30 28.05 -28.34
CA LYS A 79 -11.17 27.18 -29.50
C LYS A 79 -9.79 26.55 -29.60
N MET A 80 -8.73 27.34 -29.40
CA MET A 80 -7.37 26.84 -29.41
C MET A 80 -7.11 25.85 -28.24
N ALA A 81 -7.60 26.15 -27.05
CA ALA A 81 -7.50 25.25 -25.93
C ALA A 81 -8.24 23.91 -26.16
N ALA A 82 -9.41 23.94 -26.83
CA ALA A 82 -10.15 22.73 -27.19
C ALA A 82 -9.40 21.87 -28.21
N ASN A 83 -8.71 22.51 -29.16
CA ASN A 83 -7.92 21.84 -30.19
C ASN A 83 -6.51 21.43 -29.72
N GLY A 84 -6.11 21.79 -28.48
CA GLY A 84 -4.77 21.52 -27.95
C GLY A 84 -3.66 22.35 -28.58
N SER A 85 -3.99 23.48 -29.26
CA SER A 85 -3.05 24.35 -29.98
C SER A 85 -2.79 25.69 -29.30
N HIS A 86 -3.28 25.88 -28.06
CA HIS A 86 -3.10 27.13 -27.30
C HIS A 86 -1.63 27.29 -26.85
N PRO A 87 -0.94 28.39 -27.23
CA PRO A 87 0.50 28.54 -26.96
C PRO A 87 0.84 28.64 -25.47
N ASP A 88 -0.10 29.13 -24.65
CA ASP A 88 0.09 29.34 -23.22
C ASP A 88 -0.56 28.24 -22.34
N ILE A 89 -1.12 27.19 -22.92
CA ILE A 89 -1.60 26.00 -22.19
C ILE A 89 -0.78 24.80 -22.67
N ILE A 90 0.19 24.41 -21.85
CA ILE A 90 1.19 23.39 -22.19
C ILE A 90 0.88 22.14 -21.38
N GLU A 91 0.57 21.05 -22.08
CA GLU A 91 0.33 19.74 -21.49
C GLU A 91 1.59 18.88 -21.62
N ILE A 92 2.03 18.29 -20.53
CA ILE A 92 3.21 17.43 -20.44
C ILE A 92 2.79 16.14 -19.75
N ASP A 93 3.05 15.02 -20.39
CA ASP A 93 2.95 13.71 -19.78
C ASP A 93 4.29 13.36 -19.14
N ALA A 94 4.33 13.28 -17.81
CA ALA A 94 5.55 12.97 -17.08
C ALA A 94 6.01 11.52 -17.29
N ALA A 95 5.15 10.60 -17.77
CA ALA A 95 5.58 9.25 -18.13
C ALA A 95 6.54 9.26 -19.33
N SER A 96 6.33 10.18 -20.27
CA SER A 96 7.16 10.35 -21.47
C SER A 96 8.26 11.40 -21.31
N ASN A 97 8.12 12.34 -20.33
CA ASN A 97 9.01 13.48 -20.13
C ASN A 97 9.41 13.58 -18.65
N ASN A 98 10.15 12.60 -18.12
CA ASN A 98 10.47 12.47 -16.71
C ASN A 98 11.87 12.95 -16.32
N GLY A 99 12.70 13.32 -17.28
CA GLY A 99 14.11 13.68 -17.10
C GLY A 99 14.33 15.08 -16.52
N VAL A 100 15.52 15.30 -16.00
CA VAL A 100 15.93 16.59 -15.43
C VAL A 100 16.06 17.65 -16.53
N ASP A 101 16.51 17.25 -17.72
CA ASP A 101 16.79 18.19 -18.83
C ASP A 101 15.49 18.68 -19.48
N GLU A 102 14.46 17.83 -19.59
CA GLU A 102 13.13 18.24 -20.03
C GLU A 102 12.52 19.28 -19.08
N VAL A 103 12.68 19.05 -17.78
CA VAL A 103 12.21 19.97 -16.74
C VAL A 103 13.00 21.28 -16.75
N ARG A 104 14.31 21.27 -16.97
CA ARG A 104 15.12 22.48 -17.13
C ARG A 104 14.67 23.30 -18.33
N ASN A 105 14.41 22.65 -19.46
CA ASN A 105 13.86 23.29 -20.66
C ASN A 105 12.48 23.92 -20.40
N LEU A 106 11.64 23.28 -19.56
CA LEU A 106 10.37 23.84 -19.12
C LEU A 106 10.60 25.09 -18.25
N ILE A 107 11.51 25.04 -17.28
CA ILE A 107 11.83 26.15 -16.36
C ILE A 107 12.33 27.36 -17.15
N ASP A 108 13.13 27.17 -18.19
CA ASP A 108 13.58 28.26 -19.04
C ASP A 108 12.42 28.91 -19.79
N LYS A 109 11.44 28.13 -20.23
CA LYS A 109 10.23 28.65 -20.90
C LYS A 109 9.26 29.36 -19.93
N VAL A 110 9.28 29.03 -18.63
CA VAL A 110 8.45 29.65 -17.60
C VAL A 110 8.73 31.16 -17.45
N LYS A 111 9.97 31.58 -17.69
CA LYS A 111 10.40 32.98 -17.57
C LYS A 111 9.72 33.93 -18.55
N TYR A 112 9.23 33.43 -19.67
CA TYR A 112 8.63 34.24 -20.73
C TYR A 112 7.15 34.50 -20.45
N ALA A 113 6.71 35.73 -20.69
CA ALA A 113 5.31 36.14 -20.58
C ALA A 113 4.39 35.31 -21.49
N PRO A 114 3.10 35.18 -21.15
CA PRO A 114 2.14 34.52 -22.03
C PRO A 114 2.01 35.28 -23.35
N MET A 115 1.76 34.55 -24.44
CA MET A 115 1.65 35.13 -25.78
C MET A 115 0.23 35.63 -26.10
N GLN A 116 -0.80 34.94 -25.59
CA GLN A 116 -2.19 35.19 -25.94
C GLN A 116 -3.15 35.11 -24.76
N GLY A 117 -2.86 34.24 -23.78
CA GLY A 117 -3.65 34.08 -22.58
C GLY A 117 -3.30 35.10 -21.50
N LYS A 118 -4.11 35.14 -20.42
CA LYS A 118 -3.79 35.87 -19.18
C LYS A 118 -2.70 35.17 -18.39
N TYR A 119 -2.71 33.83 -18.40
CA TYR A 119 -1.79 33.00 -17.67
C TYR A 119 -1.10 32.00 -18.60
N LYS A 120 0.14 31.67 -18.29
CA LYS A 120 0.89 30.56 -18.87
C LYS A 120 0.74 29.36 -17.98
N ILE A 121 0.04 28.32 -18.44
CA ILE A 121 -0.43 27.20 -17.63
C ILE A 121 0.27 25.93 -18.07
N TYR A 122 0.90 25.27 -17.13
CA TYR A 122 1.57 23.99 -17.32
C TYR A 122 0.75 22.89 -16.64
N ILE A 123 0.19 21.99 -17.44
CA ILE A 123 -0.52 20.79 -16.96
C ILE A 123 0.45 19.63 -17.07
N ILE A 124 0.87 19.09 -15.92
CA ILE A 124 1.80 17.97 -15.85
C ILE A 124 1.04 16.74 -15.33
N ASP A 125 0.74 15.82 -16.26
CA ASP A 125 0.00 14.60 -15.95
C ASP A 125 0.96 13.49 -15.48
N GLU A 126 0.46 12.59 -14.62
CA GLU A 126 1.18 11.50 -13.97
C GLU A 126 2.51 11.95 -13.35
N VAL A 127 2.47 13.09 -12.66
CA VAL A 127 3.67 13.76 -12.12
C VAL A 127 4.52 12.85 -11.21
N HIS A 128 3.95 11.82 -10.62
CA HIS A 128 4.68 10.83 -9.82
C HIS A 128 5.73 10.02 -10.62
N MET A 129 5.67 10.07 -11.96
CA MET A 129 6.66 9.42 -12.85
C MET A 129 7.93 10.24 -13.01
N MET A 130 7.95 11.51 -12.56
CA MET A 130 9.14 12.34 -12.59
C MET A 130 10.25 11.81 -11.70
N THR A 131 11.49 11.94 -12.15
CA THR A 131 12.67 11.62 -11.34
C THR A 131 12.81 12.59 -10.16
N SER A 132 13.46 12.15 -9.07
CA SER A 132 13.72 13.02 -7.92
C SER A 132 14.55 14.27 -8.29
N GLY A 133 15.46 14.14 -9.27
CA GLY A 133 16.21 15.26 -9.81
C GLY A 133 15.35 16.28 -10.55
N ALA A 134 14.35 15.81 -11.31
CA ALA A 134 13.38 16.65 -12.02
C ALA A 134 12.48 17.41 -11.03
N PHE A 135 11.99 16.74 -9.98
CA PHE A 135 11.26 17.40 -8.89
C PHE A 135 12.08 18.49 -8.22
N ASN A 136 13.33 18.20 -7.85
CA ASN A 136 14.21 19.18 -7.20
C ASN A 136 14.48 20.40 -8.08
N ALA A 137 14.59 20.22 -9.41
CA ALA A 137 14.74 21.34 -10.33
C ALA A 137 13.50 22.26 -10.34
N LEU A 138 12.29 21.70 -10.19
CA LEU A 138 11.03 22.46 -10.16
C LEU A 138 10.83 23.24 -8.84
N LEU A 139 11.39 22.78 -7.72
CA LEU A 139 11.11 23.35 -6.40
C LEU A 139 11.28 24.86 -6.36
N LYS A 140 12.39 25.40 -6.86
CA LYS A 140 12.65 26.84 -6.84
C LYS A 140 11.60 27.62 -7.64
N THR A 141 11.14 27.07 -8.77
CA THR A 141 10.13 27.72 -9.62
C THR A 141 8.73 27.66 -9.00
N ILE A 142 8.44 26.62 -8.21
CA ILE A 142 7.16 26.50 -7.49
C ILE A 142 7.16 27.39 -6.23
N GLU A 143 8.32 27.59 -5.59
CA GLU A 143 8.47 28.49 -4.42
C GLU A 143 8.34 29.95 -4.79
N GLU A 144 8.98 30.38 -5.89
CA GLU A 144 9.02 31.75 -6.38
C GLU A 144 8.52 31.80 -7.84
N PRO A 145 7.24 31.50 -8.09
CA PRO A 145 6.70 31.47 -9.44
C PRO A 145 6.53 32.88 -10.00
N PRO A 146 6.77 33.09 -11.31
CA PRO A 146 6.34 34.31 -11.97
C PRO A 146 4.83 34.50 -11.87
N ALA A 147 4.35 35.72 -11.66
CA ALA A 147 2.94 36.03 -11.39
C ALA A 147 1.97 35.56 -12.50
N HIS A 148 2.47 35.34 -13.70
CA HIS A 148 1.70 34.90 -14.87
C HIS A 148 1.70 33.39 -15.06
N VAL A 149 2.35 32.59 -14.19
CA VAL A 149 2.52 31.14 -14.34
C VAL A 149 1.66 30.38 -13.35
N ILE A 150 1.01 29.33 -13.85
CA ILE A 150 0.22 28.41 -13.04
C ILE A 150 0.63 26.98 -13.38
N PHE A 151 0.92 26.20 -12.34
CA PHE A 151 1.17 24.77 -12.46
C PHE A 151 -0.05 23.97 -12.03
N ILE A 152 -0.42 22.95 -12.80
CA ILE A 152 -1.47 21.99 -12.47
C ILE A 152 -0.86 20.58 -12.60
N PHE A 153 -0.52 20.00 -11.47
CA PHE A 153 -0.02 18.62 -11.38
C PHE A 153 -1.18 17.65 -11.23
N ALA A 154 -1.14 16.53 -11.94
CA ALA A 154 -2.09 15.45 -11.77
C ALA A 154 -1.35 14.14 -11.46
N THR A 155 -1.86 13.33 -10.54
CA THR A 155 -1.26 12.05 -10.15
C THR A 155 -2.30 11.03 -9.72
N THR A 156 -2.03 9.77 -10.05
CA THR A 156 -2.75 8.62 -9.49
C THR A 156 -2.12 8.13 -8.19
N GLU A 157 -0.86 8.45 -7.92
CA GLU A 157 -0.10 7.99 -6.77
C GLU A 157 0.49 9.16 -5.96
N PRO A 158 -0.30 9.82 -5.11
CA PRO A 158 0.16 10.98 -4.34
C PRO A 158 1.31 10.66 -3.39
N ASN A 159 1.41 9.41 -2.93
CA ASN A 159 2.45 8.96 -2.01
C ASN A 159 3.86 8.95 -2.65
N LYS A 160 3.95 8.92 -3.98
CA LYS A 160 5.22 9.00 -4.72
C LYS A 160 5.66 10.43 -5.00
N VAL A 161 4.78 11.42 -4.80
CA VAL A 161 5.12 12.84 -4.97
C VAL A 161 5.85 13.34 -3.73
N LEU A 162 6.93 14.11 -3.92
CA LEU A 162 7.71 14.62 -2.81
C LEU A 162 6.87 15.51 -1.87
N PRO A 163 6.96 15.34 -0.54
CA PRO A 163 6.24 16.17 0.43
C PRO A 163 6.52 17.68 0.28
N THR A 164 7.71 18.02 -0.19
CA THR A 164 8.13 19.39 -0.48
C THR A 164 7.32 20.04 -1.62
N ILE A 165 6.87 19.26 -2.61
CA ILE A 165 5.97 19.71 -3.67
C ILE A 165 4.54 19.82 -3.14
N ILE A 166 4.07 18.77 -2.42
CA ILE A 166 2.71 18.72 -1.87
C ILE A 166 2.44 19.95 -0.98
N SER A 167 3.38 20.33 -0.12
CA SER A 167 3.23 21.47 0.80
C SER A 167 3.12 22.85 0.12
N ARG A 168 3.49 22.96 -1.17
CA ARG A 168 3.47 24.20 -1.97
C ARG A 168 2.33 24.24 -2.97
N CYS A 169 1.53 23.17 -3.04
CA CYS A 169 0.41 23.06 -3.96
C CYS A 169 -0.93 23.11 -3.22
N GLN A 170 -1.93 23.71 -3.82
CA GLN A 170 -3.31 23.52 -3.39
C GLN A 170 -3.76 22.14 -3.83
N ARG A 171 -3.93 21.20 -2.87
CA ARG A 171 -4.28 19.82 -3.13
C ARG A 171 -5.79 19.63 -3.26
N PHE A 172 -6.20 18.82 -4.25
CA PHE A 172 -7.55 18.38 -4.49
C PHE A 172 -7.59 16.86 -4.64
N ASP A 173 -8.36 16.19 -3.78
CA ASP A 173 -8.48 14.74 -3.79
C ASP A 173 -9.74 14.33 -4.55
N PHE A 174 -9.55 13.70 -5.71
CA PHE A 174 -10.60 13.19 -6.57
C PHE A 174 -11.07 11.83 -6.08
N ASN A 175 -12.36 11.70 -5.88
CA ASN A 175 -12.98 10.44 -5.48
C ASN A 175 -13.39 9.60 -6.70
N LYS A 176 -13.58 8.29 -6.48
CA LYS A 176 -14.23 7.44 -7.47
C LYS A 176 -15.61 8.01 -7.81
N VAL A 177 -15.97 8.01 -9.10
CA VAL A 177 -17.30 8.43 -9.54
C VAL A 177 -18.32 7.41 -9.08
N SER A 178 -19.49 7.87 -8.59
CA SER A 178 -20.53 6.97 -8.10
C SER A 178 -21.06 6.09 -9.24
N MET A 179 -21.49 4.87 -8.92
CA MET A 179 -22.08 3.96 -9.90
C MET A 179 -23.33 4.59 -10.57
N HIS A 180 -24.12 5.32 -9.80
CA HIS A 180 -25.28 6.06 -10.30
C HIS A 180 -24.89 7.09 -11.35
N ASP A 181 -23.84 7.88 -11.09
CA ASP A 181 -23.38 8.93 -12.01
C ASP A 181 -22.76 8.34 -13.28
N ILE A 182 -22.06 7.22 -13.17
CA ILE A 182 -21.51 6.50 -14.33
C ILE A 182 -22.66 5.98 -15.20
N LYS A 183 -23.65 5.31 -14.60
CA LYS A 183 -24.84 4.81 -15.33
C LYS A 183 -25.56 5.95 -16.05
N TYR A 184 -25.81 7.05 -15.36
CA TYR A 184 -26.44 8.23 -15.95
C TYR A 184 -25.66 8.74 -17.15
N ARG A 185 -24.34 8.90 -17.03
CA ARG A 185 -23.51 9.39 -18.15
C ARG A 185 -23.48 8.41 -19.32
N LEU A 186 -23.35 7.11 -19.03
CA LEU A 186 -23.41 6.08 -20.07
C LEU A 186 -24.76 6.10 -20.81
N SER A 187 -25.89 6.23 -20.12
CA SER A 187 -27.21 6.30 -20.73
C SER A 187 -27.35 7.51 -21.67
N VAL A 188 -26.80 8.67 -21.28
CA VAL A 188 -26.75 9.87 -22.14
C VAL A 188 -25.93 9.62 -23.41
N VAL A 189 -24.76 8.96 -23.26
CA VAL A 189 -23.90 8.63 -24.41
C VAL A 189 -24.56 7.63 -25.33
N CYS A 190 -25.15 6.55 -24.79
CA CYS A 190 -25.87 5.55 -25.58
C CYS A 190 -27.02 6.18 -26.38
N LYS A 191 -27.81 7.06 -25.75
CA LYS A 191 -28.89 7.79 -26.43
C LYS A 191 -28.38 8.65 -27.58
N ASN A 192 -27.26 9.33 -27.40
CA ASN A 192 -26.67 10.21 -28.42
C ASN A 192 -26.06 9.43 -29.60
N GLU A 193 -25.54 8.23 -29.34
CA GLU A 193 -24.92 7.35 -30.35
C GLU A 193 -25.92 6.35 -30.97
N GLY A 194 -27.16 6.28 -30.47
CA GLY A 194 -28.16 5.31 -30.92
C GLY A 194 -27.83 3.87 -30.54
N ILE A 195 -27.16 3.67 -29.40
CA ILE A 195 -26.77 2.36 -28.86
C ILE A 195 -27.91 1.85 -27.97
N GLU A 196 -28.40 0.66 -28.26
CA GLU A 196 -29.38 -0.03 -27.41
C GLU A 196 -28.66 -0.92 -26.40
N ILE A 197 -28.90 -0.66 -25.12
CA ILE A 197 -28.32 -1.41 -24.00
C ILE A 197 -29.30 -1.48 -22.85
N ASP A 198 -29.38 -2.64 -22.20
CA ASP A 198 -30.20 -2.86 -21.02
C ASP A 198 -29.66 -2.12 -19.79
N GLU A 199 -30.56 -1.81 -18.83
CA GLU A 199 -30.15 -1.21 -17.56
C GLU A 199 -29.17 -2.10 -16.77
N ASN A 200 -29.32 -3.41 -16.84
CA ASN A 200 -28.41 -4.39 -16.26
C ASN A 200 -27.03 -4.34 -16.94
N GLY A 201 -26.98 -4.14 -18.27
CA GLY A 201 -25.76 -3.94 -19.03
C GLY A 201 -25.02 -2.68 -18.60
N LEU A 202 -25.74 -1.55 -18.46
CA LEU A 202 -25.19 -0.29 -17.94
C LEU A 202 -24.65 -0.46 -16.50
N THR A 203 -25.35 -1.22 -15.67
CA THR A 203 -24.93 -1.50 -14.30
C THR A 203 -23.64 -2.32 -14.28
N LEU A 204 -23.55 -3.34 -15.13
CA LEU A 204 -22.35 -4.18 -15.23
C LEU A 204 -21.14 -3.38 -15.74
N ILE A 205 -21.32 -2.53 -16.76
CA ILE A 205 -20.24 -1.63 -17.24
C ILE A 205 -19.79 -0.69 -16.12
N ALA A 206 -20.72 -0.11 -15.36
CA ALA A 206 -20.39 0.78 -14.25
C ALA A 206 -19.62 0.05 -13.12
N GLN A 207 -19.96 -1.21 -12.84
CA GLN A 207 -19.23 -2.06 -11.90
C GLN A 207 -17.82 -2.38 -12.41
N LEU A 208 -17.68 -2.72 -13.70
CA LEU A 208 -16.40 -3.04 -14.33
C LEU A 208 -15.45 -1.85 -14.33
N ALA A 209 -15.98 -0.64 -14.47
CA ALA A 209 -15.22 0.61 -14.51
C ALA A 209 -14.68 1.05 -13.14
N ASP A 210 -15.15 0.47 -12.04
CA ASP A 210 -14.68 0.72 -10.67
C ASP A 210 -14.49 2.21 -10.32
N GLY A 211 -15.45 3.04 -10.74
CA GLY A 211 -15.43 4.50 -10.48
C GLY A 211 -14.65 5.32 -11.49
N GLY A 212 -14.08 4.72 -12.55
CA GLY A 212 -13.39 5.41 -13.64
C GLY A 212 -14.29 5.72 -14.82
N MET A 213 -14.69 6.98 -15.03
CA MET A 213 -15.54 7.36 -16.18
C MET A 213 -14.88 7.07 -17.53
N ARG A 214 -13.55 7.26 -17.64
CA ARG A 214 -12.80 6.95 -18.88
C ARG A 214 -12.85 5.46 -19.19
N ASP A 215 -12.72 4.63 -18.14
CA ASP A 215 -12.72 3.19 -18.29
C ASP A 215 -14.13 2.69 -18.62
N ALA A 216 -15.19 3.27 -18.03
CA ALA A 216 -16.60 3.00 -18.39
C ALA A 216 -16.87 3.26 -19.88
N LEU A 217 -16.43 4.39 -20.40
CA LEU A 217 -16.60 4.73 -21.82
C LEU A 217 -15.76 3.84 -22.75
N SER A 218 -14.58 3.41 -22.30
CA SER A 218 -13.75 2.48 -23.07
C SER A 218 -14.35 1.08 -23.10
N ILE A 219 -14.95 0.63 -21.99
CA ILE A 219 -15.69 -0.64 -21.92
C ILE A 219 -16.90 -0.59 -22.87
N LEU A 220 -17.70 0.49 -22.81
CA LEU A 220 -18.83 0.67 -23.73
C LEU A 220 -18.39 0.64 -25.20
N ASP A 221 -17.29 1.32 -25.53
CA ASP A 221 -16.75 1.39 -26.89
C ASP A 221 -16.37 0.00 -27.42
N GLN A 222 -15.75 -0.84 -26.60
CA GLN A 222 -15.43 -2.23 -26.95
C GLN A 222 -16.69 -3.09 -27.12
N CYS A 223 -17.71 -2.90 -26.26
CA CYS A 223 -18.98 -3.59 -26.41
C CYS A 223 -19.70 -3.22 -27.71
N VAL A 224 -19.69 -1.94 -28.09
CA VAL A 224 -20.24 -1.47 -29.36
C VAL A 224 -19.51 -2.07 -30.56
N ALA A 225 -18.18 -2.14 -30.49
CA ALA A 225 -17.37 -2.74 -31.55
C ALA A 225 -17.65 -4.25 -31.72
N TYR A 226 -18.01 -4.95 -30.63
CA TYR A 226 -18.32 -6.38 -30.67
C TYR A 226 -19.78 -6.67 -31.09
N CYS A 227 -20.76 -5.94 -30.54
CA CYS A 227 -22.20 -6.25 -30.68
C CYS A 227 -22.91 -5.46 -31.78
N SER A 228 -22.24 -4.50 -32.41
CA SER A 228 -22.79 -3.59 -33.41
C SER A 228 -23.86 -2.60 -32.89
N SER A 229 -25.11 -3.00 -32.62
CA SER A 229 -26.20 -2.07 -32.28
C SER A 229 -26.90 -2.37 -30.94
N HIS A 230 -27.02 -3.62 -30.58
CA HIS A 230 -27.68 -4.07 -29.34
C HIS A 230 -26.68 -4.79 -28.46
N ILE A 231 -26.56 -4.36 -27.20
CA ILE A 231 -25.62 -4.91 -26.24
C ILE A 231 -26.41 -5.62 -25.14
N ASP A 232 -26.27 -6.96 -25.09
CA ASP A 232 -26.81 -7.78 -24.00
C ASP A 232 -25.76 -7.95 -22.87
N VAL A 233 -26.26 -8.14 -21.64
CA VAL A 233 -25.42 -8.43 -20.46
C VAL A 233 -24.49 -9.62 -20.69
N ASN A 234 -24.98 -10.66 -21.39
CA ASN A 234 -24.17 -11.85 -21.68
C ASN A 234 -23.00 -11.57 -22.62
N ASP A 235 -23.14 -10.60 -23.52
CA ASP A 235 -22.04 -10.22 -24.42
C ASP A 235 -20.95 -9.46 -23.66
N ILE A 236 -21.35 -8.56 -22.74
CA ILE A 236 -20.42 -7.88 -21.85
C ILE A 236 -19.65 -8.90 -20.99
N ARG A 237 -20.36 -9.93 -20.46
CA ARG A 237 -19.73 -11.02 -19.70
C ARG A 237 -18.72 -11.81 -20.50
N LYS A 238 -19.04 -12.12 -21.76
CA LYS A 238 -18.11 -12.83 -22.66
C LYS A 238 -16.87 -11.99 -22.97
N ILE A 239 -17.03 -10.70 -23.26
CA ILE A 239 -15.91 -9.80 -23.59
C ILE A 239 -14.95 -9.64 -22.42
N TYR A 240 -15.50 -9.48 -21.20
CA TYR A 240 -14.71 -9.16 -20.01
C TYR A 240 -14.49 -10.34 -19.07
N GLY A 241 -14.91 -11.53 -19.45
CA GLY A 241 -14.72 -12.72 -18.62
C GLY A 241 -15.32 -12.57 -17.21
N VAL A 242 -16.52 -12.04 -17.10
CA VAL A 242 -17.16 -11.79 -15.79
C VAL A 242 -17.91 -13.03 -15.34
N VAL A 243 -17.51 -13.57 -14.20
CA VAL A 243 -18.17 -14.68 -13.55
C VAL A 243 -19.43 -14.20 -12.85
N THR A 244 -20.52 -14.96 -12.93
CA THR A 244 -21.75 -14.58 -12.23
C THR A 244 -21.67 -14.92 -10.74
N SER A 245 -22.46 -14.21 -9.91
CA SER A 245 -22.60 -14.57 -8.49
C SER A 245 -23.09 -16.01 -8.29
N GLU A 246 -23.86 -16.55 -9.25
CA GLU A 246 -24.30 -17.93 -9.24
C GLU A 246 -23.15 -18.90 -9.51
N ASP A 247 -22.25 -18.58 -10.45
CA ASP A 247 -21.08 -19.43 -10.75
C ASP A 247 -20.11 -19.45 -9.57
N ILE A 248 -19.89 -18.29 -8.91
CA ILE A 248 -19.10 -18.22 -7.67
C ILE A 248 -19.76 -19.05 -6.57
N GLY A 249 -21.10 -19.01 -6.45
CA GLY A 249 -21.84 -19.81 -5.50
C GLY A 249 -21.69 -21.31 -5.76
N LYS A 250 -21.75 -21.75 -7.02
CA LYS A 250 -21.53 -23.15 -7.41
C LYS A 250 -20.10 -23.58 -7.10
N LEU A 251 -19.11 -22.74 -7.44
CA LEU A 251 -17.70 -22.98 -7.14
C LEU A 251 -17.49 -23.15 -5.63
N PHE A 252 -18.04 -22.23 -4.80
CA PHE A 252 -17.99 -22.35 -3.35
C PHE A 252 -18.62 -23.65 -2.85
N TYR A 253 -19.76 -24.02 -3.38
CA TYR A 253 -20.46 -25.25 -2.98
C TYR A 253 -19.68 -26.51 -3.32
N SER A 254 -19.03 -26.58 -4.51
CA SER A 254 -18.15 -27.69 -4.89
C SER A 254 -16.96 -27.81 -3.96
N VAL A 255 -16.32 -26.67 -3.57
CA VAL A 255 -15.23 -26.64 -2.60
C VAL A 255 -15.70 -27.15 -1.22
N TYR A 256 -16.87 -26.67 -0.75
CA TYR A 256 -17.43 -27.11 0.52
C TYR A 256 -17.76 -28.61 0.54
N LYS A 257 -18.27 -29.14 -0.57
CA LYS A 257 -18.56 -30.58 -0.74
C LYS A 257 -17.33 -31.45 -0.99
N LYS A 258 -16.13 -30.82 -1.11
CA LYS A 258 -14.86 -31.51 -1.44
C LYS A 258 -14.87 -32.18 -2.81
N ASP A 259 -15.70 -31.69 -3.74
CA ASP A 259 -15.74 -32.16 -5.12
C ASP A 259 -14.64 -31.50 -5.95
N VAL A 260 -13.43 -32.08 -5.85
CA VAL A 260 -12.22 -31.55 -6.46
C VAL A 260 -12.34 -31.49 -7.97
N ASP A 261 -12.90 -32.54 -8.58
CA ASP A 261 -13.01 -32.65 -10.04
C ASP A 261 -13.89 -31.55 -10.63
N SER A 262 -14.98 -31.19 -9.94
CA SER A 262 -15.90 -30.15 -10.37
C SER A 262 -15.26 -28.76 -10.26
N PHE A 263 -14.68 -28.40 -9.12
CA PHE A 263 -14.17 -27.04 -8.97
C PHE A 263 -12.89 -26.79 -9.79
N VAL A 264 -12.02 -27.78 -9.98
CA VAL A 264 -10.85 -27.65 -10.86
C VAL A 264 -11.28 -27.46 -12.31
N LYS A 265 -12.24 -28.26 -12.80
CA LYS A 265 -12.80 -28.11 -14.16
C LYS A 265 -13.44 -26.73 -14.37
N ASP A 266 -14.20 -26.23 -13.38
CA ASP A 266 -14.84 -24.91 -13.48
C ASP A 266 -13.79 -23.79 -13.56
N ILE A 267 -12.74 -23.85 -12.74
CA ILE A 267 -11.67 -22.85 -12.75
C ILE A 267 -10.90 -22.88 -14.08
N GLN A 268 -10.54 -24.06 -14.57
CA GLN A 268 -9.88 -24.22 -15.86
C GLN A 268 -10.73 -23.69 -17.00
N LYS A 269 -12.03 -24.01 -16.99
CA LYS A 269 -12.99 -23.44 -17.95
C LYS A 269 -13.02 -21.92 -17.92
N TYR A 270 -12.99 -21.30 -16.73
CA TYR A 270 -12.94 -19.85 -16.61
C TYR A 270 -11.63 -19.28 -17.15
N SER A 271 -10.51 -19.93 -16.88
CA SER A 271 -9.19 -19.57 -17.42
C SER A 271 -9.16 -19.67 -18.96
N ASP A 272 -9.70 -20.74 -19.54
CA ASP A 272 -9.77 -20.96 -21.00
C ASP A 272 -10.67 -19.92 -21.69
N MET A 273 -11.68 -19.41 -20.98
CA MET A 273 -12.52 -18.29 -21.44
C MET A 273 -11.82 -16.93 -21.32
N GLY A 274 -10.56 -16.88 -20.88
CA GLY A 274 -9.81 -15.64 -20.71
C GLY A 274 -10.23 -14.79 -19.50
N MET A 275 -10.87 -15.38 -18.49
CA MET A 275 -11.29 -14.68 -17.28
C MET A 275 -10.10 -14.27 -16.44
N ASP A 276 -10.16 -13.08 -15.84
CA ASP A 276 -9.15 -12.62 -14.89
C ASP A 276 -9.30 -13.35 -13.54
N ILE A 277 -8.40 -14.30 -13.28
CA ILE A 277 -8.37 -15.11 -12.06
C ILE A 277 -8.22 -14.28 -10.80
N LYS A 278 -7.47 -13.16 -10.87
CA LYS A 278 -7.33 -12.24 -9.72
C LYS A 278 -8.67 -11.60 -9.38
N ARG A 279 -9.40 -11.18 -10.42
CA ARG A 279 -10.75 -10.63 -10.26
C ARG A 279 -11.73 -11.66 -9.72
N LEU A 280 -11.74 -12.89 -10.27
CA LEU A 280 -12.54 -14.00 -9.75
C LEU A 280 -12.30 -14.22 -8.26
N THR A 281 -11.03 -14.22 -7.84
CA THR A 281 -10.67 -14.37 -6.42
C THR A 281 -11.19 -13.20 -5.57
N ALA A 282 -11.10 -11.97 -6.06
CA ALA A 282 -11.63 -10.79 -5.36
C ALA A 282 -13.16 -10.83 -5.23
N ASP A 283 -13.86 -11.20 -6.29
CA ASP A 283 -15.33 -11.34 -6.29
C ASP A 283 -15.77 -12.48 -5.35
N PHE A 284 -15.00 -13.56 -5.25
CA PHE A 284 -15.24 -14.65 -4.31
C PHE A 284 -15.08 -14.18 -2.85
N ILE A 285 -13.99 -13.47 -2.54
CA ILE A 285 -13.77 -12.85 -1.20
C ILE A 285 -14.93 -11.91 -0.87
N HIS A 286 -15.41 -11.13 -1.83
CA HIS A 286 -16.54 -10.23 -1.67
C HIS A 286 -17.84 -10.96 -1.30
N MET A 287 -18.15 -12.07 -2.00
CA MET A 287 -19.32 -12.89 -1.71
C MET A 287 -19.23 -13.55 -0.33
N LEU A 288 -18.06 -14.02 0.08
CA LEU A 288 -17.83 -14.57 1.42
C LEU A 288 -18.05 -13.50 2.50
N LYS A 289 -17.48 -12.30 2.33
CA LYS A 289 -17.70 -11.16 3.22
C LYS A 289 -19.19 -10.81 3.33
N ASP A 290 -19.87 -10.70 2.19
CA ASP A 290 -21.32 -10.40 2.15
C ASP A 290 -22.12 -11.49 2.86
N SER A 291 -21.72 -12.77 2.75
CA SER A 291 -22.35 -13.88 3.46
C SER A 291 -22.22 -13.77 4.98
N LEU A 292 -21.08 -13.29 5.47
CA LEU A 292 -20.85 -13.05 6.90
C LEU A 292 -21.64 -11.85 7.41
N ILE A 293 -21.74 -10.76 6.62
CA ILE A 293 -22.59 -9.60 6.95
C ILE A 293 -24.04 -10.02 7.14
N LEU A 294 -24.58 -10.89 6.26
CA LEU A 294 -25.96 -11.37 6.34
C LEU A 294 -26.22 -12.33 7.51
N ASP A 295 -25.19 -12.89 8.13
CA ASP A 295 -25.36 -13.66 9.37
C ASP A 295 -25.62 -12.74 10.58
N TYR A 296 -25.01 -11.55 10.59
CA TYR A 296 -25.20 -10.57 11.66
C TYR A 296 -26.36 -9.60 11.41
N SER A 297 -26.72 -9.36 10.14
CA SER A 297 -27.76 -8.42 9.74
C SER A 297 -28.45 -8.88 8.45
N GLU A 298 -29.53 -9.65 8.60
CA GLU A 298 -30.27 -10.22 7.46
C GLU A 298 -30.88 -9.19 6.49
N ASN A 299 -31.20 -8.01 6.99
CA ASN A 299 -31.81 -6.91 6.22
C ASN A 299 -30.80 -5.83 5.83
N SER A 300 -29.51 -6.14 5.86
CA SER A 300 -28.47 -5.16 5.50
C SER A 300 -28.70 -4.61 4.09
N THR A 301 -28.71 -3.29 3.96
CA THR A 301 -28.76 -2.58 2.67
C THR A 301 -27.39 -2.56 1.97
N LEU A 302 -26.34 -3.03 2.65
CA LEU A 302 -24.98 -3.11 2.12
C LEU A 302 -24.80 -4.25 1.10
N VAL A 303 -25.69 -5.25 1.12
CA VAL A 303 -25.67 -6.40 0.21
C VAL A 303 -26.83 -6.26 -0.78
N SER A 304 -26.52 -6.39 -2.08
CA SER A 304 -27.54 -6.35 -3.13
C SER A 304 -28.52 -7.53 -3.01
N ASP A 305 -29.79 -7.32 -3.39
CA ASP A 305 -30.82 -8.36 -3.27
C ASP A 305 -30.47 -9.61 -4.10
N MET A 306 -29.88 -9.43 -5.27
CA MET A 306 -29.39 -10.53 -6.11
C MET A 306 -28.31 -11.38 -5.40
N ASN A 307 -27.38 -10.74 -4.71
CA ASN A 307 -26.37 -11.45 -3.92
C ASN A 307 -26.98 -12.14 -2.70
N LYS A 308 -28.01 -11.54 -2.05
CA LYS A 308 -28.70 -12.16 -0.91
C LYS A 308 -29.26 -13.53 -1.28
N ASP A 309 -29.90 -13.66 -2.44
CA ASP A 309 -30.49 -14.93 -2.89
C ASP A 309 -29.40 -15.99 -3.18
N MET A 310 -28.31 -15.60 -3.82
CA MET A 310 -27.18 -16.49 -4.08
C MET A 310 -26.47 -16.92 -2.79
N ILE A 311 -26.32 -15.99 -1.84
CA ILE A 311 -25.72 -16.28 -0.53
C ILE A 311 -26.59 -17.28 0.25
N ARG A 312 -27.91 -17.07 0.29
CA ARG A 312 -28.85 -18.01 0.93
C ARG A 312 -28.80 -19.39 0.29
N LYS A 313 -28.69 -19.45 -1.03
CA LYS A 313 -28.69 -20.70 -1.79
C LYS A 313 -27.42 -21.53 -1.63
N PHE A 314 -26.25 -20.91 -1.58
CA PHE A 314 -24.97 -21.58 -1.64
C PHE A 314 -24.10 -21.42 -0.38
N PHE A 315 -23.98 -20.20 0.16
CA PHE A 315 -23.02 -19.90 1.22
C PHE A 315 -23.54 -20.23 2.62
N LYS A 316 -24.83 -20.03 2.87
CA LYS A 316 -25.42 -20.39 4.18
C LYS A 316 -25.50 -21.90 4.45
N LEU A 317 -25.20 -22.74 3.45
CA LEU A 317 -25.06 -24.18 3.64
C LEU A 317 -23.79 -24.59 4.39
N ALA A 318 -22.78 -23.72 4.39
CA ALA A 318 -21.52 -23.95 5.07
C ALA A 318 -21.48 -23.22 6.42
N PRO A 319 -20.85 -23.81 7.46
CA PRO A 319 -20.66 -23.17 8.76
C PRO A 319 -19.91 -21.83 8.65
N VAL A 320 -20.18 -20.90 9.57
CA VAL A 320 -19.52 -19.59 9.62
C VAL A 320 -17.99 -19.74 9.68
N ASN A 321 -17.49 -20.64 10.53
CA ASN A 321 -16.04 -20.89 10.66
C ASN A 321 -15.38 -21.35 9.36
N PHE A 322 -16.09 -22.16 8.54
CA PHE A 322 -15.59 -22.56 7.23
C PHE A 322 -15.48 -21.35 6.29
N ARG A 323 -16.51 -20.51 6.25
CA ARG A 323 -16.54 -19.31 5.39
C ARG A 323 -15.46 -18.30 5.80
N ILE A 324 -15.22 -18.11 7.10
CA ILE A 324 -14.13 -17.26 7.61
C ILE A 324 -12.79 -17.81 7.13
N LYS A 325 -12.54 -19.13 7.33
CA LYS A 325 -11.29 -19.76 6.92
C LYS A 325 -11.06 -19.71 5.40
N CYS A 326 -12.12 -19.91 4.64
CA CYS A 326 -12.09 -19.77 3.17
C CYS A 326 -11.70 -18.33 2.78
N MET A 327 -12.28 -17.33 3.43
CA MET A 327 -11.96 -15.92 3.19
C MET A 327 -10.49 -15.59 3.52
N GLU A 328 -9.97 -16.06 4.66
CA GLU A 328 -8.57 -15.87 5.07
C GLU A 328 -7.59 -16.45 4.05
N GLU A 329 -7.80 -17.70 3.61
CA GLU A 329 -6.94 -18.37 2.63
C GLU A 329 -6.97 -17.67 1.27
N LEU A 330 -8.16 -17.23 0.80
CA LEU A 330 -8.28 -16.51 -0.46
C LEU A 330 -7.65 -15.11 -0.38
N MET A 331 -7.75 -14.40 0.76
CA MET A 331 -7.08 -13.12 0.96
C MET A 331 -5.56 -13.28 0.95
N ASP A 332 -5.03 -14.33 1.59
CA ASP A 332 -3.60 -14.65 1.56
C ASP A 332 -3.12 -14.97 0.14
N THR A 333 -3.91 -15.73 -0.61
CA THR A 333 -3.65 -16.05 -2.02
C THR A 333 -3.68 -14.81 -2.91
N TYR A 334 -4.67 -13.93 -2.72
CA TYR A 334 -4.77 -12.68 -3.46
C TYR A 334 -3.52 -11.79 -3.28
N ASN A 335 -3.01 -11.70 -2.05
CA ASN A 335 -1.76 -10.98 -1.76
C ASN A 335 -0.55 -11.59 -2.49
N LYS A 336 -0.50 -12.92 -2.64
CA LYS A 336 0.58 -13.64 -3.34
C LYS A 336 0.58 -13.41 -4.85
N TYR A 337 -0.53 -13.02 -5.46
CA TYR A 337 -0.60 -12.75 -6.91
C TYR A 337 0.35 -11.65 -7.40
N THR A 338 0.81 -10.79 -6.51
CA THR A 338 1.82 -9.76 -6.86
C THR A 338 3.15 -10.38 -7.32
N TYR A 339 3.45 -11.58 -6.83
CA TYR A 339 4.71 -12.30 -7.11
C TYR A 339 4.49 -13.58 -7.94
N ALA A 340 3.24 -13.90 -8.27
CA ALA A 340 2.89 -15.13 -8.98
C ALA A 340 3.10 -14.97 -10.48
N SER A 341 3.76 -15.93 -11.11
CA SER A 341 3.84 -16.04 -12.57
C SER A 341 2.51 -16.52 -13.18
N ASN A 342 1.78 -17.38 -12.48
CA ASN A 342 0.47 -17.91 -12.86
C ASN A 342 -0.51 -17.82 -11.69
N ALA A 343 -1.55 -17.00 -11.82
CA ALA A 343 -2.57 -16.82 -10.79
C ALA A 343 -3.48 -18.06 -10.64
N LEU A 344 -3.65 -18.82 -11.72
CA LEU A 344 -4.48 -20.02 -11.74
C LEU A 344 -3.99 -21.09 -10.75
N ASP A 345 -2.69 -21.44 -10.80
CA ASP A 345 -2.09 -22.45 -9.92
C ASP A 345 -2.24 -22.08 -8.44
N TYR A 346 -2.13 -20.79 -8.12
CA TYR A 346 -2.30 -20.31 -6.75
C TYR A 346 -3.74 -20.43 -6.26
N LEU A 347 -4.72 -20.14 -7.12
CA LEU A 347 -6.14 -20.30 -6.77
C LEU A 347 -6.48 -21.78 -6.59
N GLU A 348 -6.09 -22.64 -7.51
CA GLU A 348 -6.30 -24.10 -7.42
C GLU A 348 -5.70 -24.68 -6.14
N ALA A 349 -4.45 -24.35 -5.83
CA ALA A 349 -3.78 -24.79 -4.61
C ALA A 349 -4.51 -24.32 -3.34
N SER A 350 -5.01 -23.07 -3.32
CA SER A 350 -5.78 -22.56 -2.19
C SER A 350 -7.10 -23.30 -2.00
N LEU A 351 -7.84 -23.54 -3.08
CA LEU A 351 -9.12 -24.22 -2.98
C LEU A 351 -8.95 -25.70 -2.62
N LEU A 352 -7.88 -26.34 -3.07
CA LEU A 352 -7.49 -27.68 -2.61
C LEU A 352 -7.19 -27.67 -1.11
N LYS A 353 -6.44 -26.70 -0.62
CA LYS A 353 -6.15 -26.55 0.80
C LYS A 353 -7.42 -26.31 1.62
N ILE A 354 -8.32 -25.43 1.17
CA ILE A 354 -9.61 -25.18 1.82
C ILE A 354 -10.45 -26.47 1.86
N SER A 355 -10.50 -27.23 0.77
CA SER A 355 -11.28 -28.49 0.70
C SER A 355 -10.74 -29.57 1.63
N SER A 356 -9.45 -29.52 1.98
CA SER A 356 -8.83 -30.49 2.90
C SER A 356 -9.22 -30.29 4.36
N TYR A 357 -9.72 -29.10 4.76
CA TYR A 357 -10.11 -28.85 6.15
C TYR A 357 -11.25 -29.76 6.60
N SER A 358 -11.09 -30.40 7.77
CA SER A 358 -12.13 -31.17 8.42
C SER A 358 -12.89 -30.27 9.39
N TYR A 359 -14.18 -30.08 9.15
CA TYR A 359 -15.07 -29.40 10.08
C TYR A 359 -16.02 -30.41 10.69
N GLU A 360 -15.82 -30.73 11.98
CA GLU A 360 -16.84 -31.38 12.77
C GLU A 360 -17.96 -30.39 13.02
N SER A 361 -19.13 -30.68 12.48
CA SER A 361 -20.36 -29.95 12.83
C SER A 361 -20.77 -30.31 14.24
N LYS A 362 -20.32 -29.55 15.25
CA LYS A 362 -20.97 -29.53 16.54
C LYS A 362 -22.34 -28.89 16.31
N THR A 363 -23.34 -29.70 16.04
CA THR A 363 -24.75 -29.32 16.14
C THR A 363 -25.04 -29.05 17.61
N HIS A 364 -24.96 -27.80 18.02
CA HIS A 364 -25.62 -27.37 19.25
C HIS A 364 -27.11 -27.32 18.97
N ILE A 365 -27.80 -28.39 19.34
CA ILE A 365 -29.23 -28.36 19.63
C ILE A 365 -29.36 -27.49 20.87
N ILE A 366 -29.89 -26.28 20.69
CA ILE A 366 -30.31 -25.44 21.82
C ILE A 366 -31.67 -25.99 22.24
N ASP A 367 -31.66 -26.95 23.17
CA ASP A 367 -32.81 -27.23 23.99
C ASP A 367 -32.90 -26.16 25.07
N SER A 368 -33.95 -25.40 25.00
CA SER A 368 -34.38 -24.49 26.06
C SER A 368 -34.82 -25.30 27.27
N ASP A 369 -34.04 -25.34 28.34
CA ASP A 369 -34.57 -25.33 29.72
C ASP A 369 -33.46 -25.18 30.75
N HIS A 370 -33.62 -24.19 31.59
CA HIS A 370 -33.19 -23.90 32.97
C HIS A 370 -32.00 -24.59 33.65
N ASN A 371 -31.15 -23.70 34.20
CA ASN A 371 -30.40 -23.77 35.45
C ASN A 371 -29.33 -24.86 35.64
N ASP A 372 -28.08 -24.46 35.74
CA ASP A 372 -27.23 -24.48 36.95
C ASP A 372 -25.77 -24.25 36.59
N PHE A 373 -25.20 -23.24 37.22
CA PHE A 373 -23.74 -23.03 37.24
C PHE A 373 -23.09 -24.10 38.10
N LYS A 374 -22.15 -24.87 37.53
CA LYS A 374 -21.07 -25.55 38.25
C LYS A 374 -19.79 -25.48 37.45
N GLU A 375 -18.79 -24.83 38.03
CA GLU A 375 -17.38 -24.89 37.66
C GLU A 375 -16.89 -26.33 37.67
N VAL A 376 -16.24 -26.74 36.62
CA VAL A 376 -15.38 -27.95 36.57
C VAL A 376 -14.09 -27.59 35.89
N GLU A 377 -13.04 -27.54 36.67
CA GLU A 377 -11.64 -27.57 36.20
C GLU A 377 -11.39 -28.96 35.58
N GLU A 378 -10.93 -29.02 34.35
CA GLU A 378 -10.30 -30.23 33.78
C GLU A 378 -8.93 -29.89 33.22
N GLU A 379 -7.92 -30.45 33.87
CA GLU A 379 -6.54 -30.58 33.38
C GLU A 379 -6.50 -31.51 32.17
N GLU A 380 -6.02 -31.07 31.03
CA GLU A 380 -5.65 -31.97 29.92
C GLU A 380 -4.14 -32.12 29.82
N ASN A 381 -3.70 -33.34 30.16
CA ASN A 381 -2.37 -33.88 29.85
C ASN A 381 -2.24 -34.18 28.35
N TYR A 382 -1.23 -33.62 27.71
CA TYR A 382 -0.79 -34.07 26.41
C TYR A 382 0.47 -34.92 26.53
N GLU A 383 0.33 -36.21 26.31
CA GLU A 383 1.44 -37.14 26.03
C GLU A 383 1.86 -36.98 24.56
N THR A 384 3.13 -36.68 24.36
CA THR A 384 3.81 -36.71 23.06
C THR A 384 4.50 -38.06 22.88
N SER A 385 4.06 -38.82 21.88
CA SER A 385 4.80 -39.97 21.35
C SER A 385 5.67 -39.52 20.15
N TYR A 386 6.98 -39.66 20.31
CA TYR A 386 7.94 -39.60 19.22
C TYR A 386 8.24 -41.02 18.77
N GLU A 387 8.06 -41.30 17.49
CA GLU A 387 8.69 -42.43 16.82
C GLU A 387 9.90 -41.95 16.00
N ASP A 388 11.05 -42.50 16.38
CA ASP A 388 12.32 -42.44 15.65
C ASP A 388 12.28 -43.29 14.38
N THR A 389 12.75 -42.77 13.26
CA THR A 389 13.35 -43.57 12.20
C THR A 389 14.68 -42.93 11.79
N SER A 390 15.73 -43.64 12.17
CA SER A 390 17.11 -43.51 11.70
C SER A 390 17.24 -44.00 10.25
N ASP A 391 18.12 -43.37 9.45
CA ASP A 391 19.23 -44.07 8.77
C ASP A 391 20.14 -43.12 7.97
N ASN A 392 21.41 -43.20 8.32
CA ASN A 392 22.66 -43.27 7.51
C ASN A 392 22.90 -42.29 6.36
N SER A 393 24.05 -41.72 6.18
CA SER A 393 25.47 -42.13 6.29
C SER A 393 26.34 -40.95 5.84
N ASP A 394 27.40 -40.76 6.38
CA ASP A 394 28.83 -41.03 6.35
C ASP A 394 29.73 -39.87 5.97
N ILE A 395 30.73 -39.69 6.88
CA ILE A 395 32.18 -39.47 6.67
C ILE A 395 32.63 -38.13 6.07
N ILE A 396 33.40 -37.33 6.79
CA ILE A 396 34.87 -37.30 6.86
C ILE A 396 35.38 -36.38 8.00
N GLU A 397 36.15 -37.02 8.91
CA GLU A 397 37.05 -36.40 9.87
C GLU A 397 38.37 -35.96 9.20
N LYS A 398 39.02 -35.01 9.85
CA LYS A 398 40.48 -34.82 10.16
C LYS A 398 40.85 -33.37 9.92
N ASN A 399 41.63 -32.69 10.71
CA ASN A 399 42.58 -33.02 11.76
C ASN A 399 42.84 -31.75 12.59
N THR A 400 43.00 -31.96 13.89
CA THR A 400 43.66 -31.10 14.85
C THR A 400 45.17 -31.17 14.64
N GLN A 401 45.86 -30.02 14.78
CA GLN A 401 47.16 -30.01 15.49
C GLN A 401 47.42 -28.63 16.13
N LYS A 402 47.80 -28.71 17.41
CA LYS A 402 48.34 -27.68 18.26
C LYS A 402 49.76 -27.33 17.77
N ASP A 403 50.15 -26.08 17.97
CA ASP A 403 51.48 -25.78 18.51
C ASP A 403 51.46 -24.46 19.27
N ASP A 404 51.93 -24.57 20.50
CA ASP A 404 52.31 -23.48 21.41
C ASP A 404 53.57 -22.76 20.90
N ASN A 405 53.63 -21.43 21.00
CA ASN A 405 54.85 -20.79 21.48
C ASN A 405 54.61 -19.38 22.02
N ASN A 406 55.16 -19.18 23.22
CA ASN A 406 55.30 -17.95 23.96
C ASN A 406 56.15 -16.88 23.25
N GLY A 407 55.79 -15.63 23.46
CA GLY A 407 56.65 -14.48 23.23
C GLY A 407 56.01 -13.22 23.80
N ALA A 408 56.38 -12.93 25.07
CA ALA A 408 56.08 -11.65 25.70
C ALA A 408 56.82 -10.52 25.02
N LEU A 409 56.15 -9.38 24.74
CA LEU A 409 56.77 -8.03 24.84
C LEU A 409 55.71 -6.92 24.77
N ASP A 410 55.78 -6.10 25.79
CA ASP A 410 55.41 -4.69 25.95
C ASP A 410 53.96 -4.21 25.77
N LYS A 411 53.42 -3.90 26.96
CA LYS A 411 52.33 -2.97 27.18
C LYS A 411 52.86 -1.54 27.14
N SER A 412 52.53 -0.78 26.13
CA SER A 412 52.30 0.68 26.25
C SER A 412 51.95 1.24 24.86
N GLU A 413 50.91 2.05 24.79
CA GLU A 413 50.39 2.75 23.62
C GLU A 413 49.30 2.09 22.76
N ILE A 414 48.16 1.70 23.36
CA ILE A 414 46.84 1.64 22.68
C ILE A 414 45.74 1.97 23.71
N SER A 415 45.57 3.22 24.07
CA SER A 415 44.45 3.64 24.94
C SER A 415 43.68 4.88 24.50
N ASP A 416 44.06 5.57 23.42
CA ASP A 416 43.45 6.86 23.07
C ASP A 416 42.58 6.86 21.79
N VAL A 417 42.72 5.88 20.91
CA VAL A 417 41.92 5.84 19.67
C VAL A 417 40.48 5.34 19.91
N SER A 418 40.25 4.53 20.97
CA SER A 418 38.92 4.01 21.30
C SER A 418 38.02 5.01 22.07
N ARG A 419 38.57 6.11 22.56
CA ARG A 419 37.82 7.16 23.28
C ARG A 419 37.34 8.28 22.39
N GLU A 420 37.96 8.54 21.26
CA GLU A 420 37.52 9.57 20.31
C GLU A 420 36.34 9.10 19.44
N THR A 421 36.28 7.82 19.08
CA THR A 421 35.16 7.28 18.28
C THR A 421 33.83 7.19 19.08
N LEU A 422 33.92 7.08 20.42
CA LEU A 422 32.74 7.09 21.30
C LEU A 422 32.25 8.53 21.65
N LYS A 423 33.11 9.55 21.54
CA LYS A 423 32.76 10.95 21.79
C LYS A 423 32.15 11.66 20.59
N GLN A 424 32.32 11.17 19.37
CA GLN A 424 31.68 11.72 18.17
C GLN A 424 30.25 11.24 17.96
N SER A 425 29.75 10.20 18.68
CA SER A 425 28.38 9.73 18.59
C SER A 425 27.39 10.42 19.56
N GLU A 426 27.88 11.26 20.48
CA GLU A 426 27.03 11.88 21.51
C GLU A 426 26.56 13.32 21.20
N ASN A 427 26.97 13.94 20.09
CA ASN A 427 26.72 15.36 19.86
C ASN A 427 26.27 15.73 18.45
N THR A 428 25.27 15.07 17.87
CA THR A 428 24.45 15.67 16.80
C THR A 428 23.12 14.92 16.64
N ASN A 429 22.04 15.55 16.99
CA ASN A 429 20.66 15.23 16.59
C ASN A 429 20.22 13.78 16.72
N ASN A 430 19.73 13.34 17.88
CA ASN A 430 18.82 12.20 18.16
C ASN A 430 18.80 11.00 17.16
N LYS A 431 19.84 10.76 16.37
CA LYS A 431 19.91 9.70 15.36
C LYS A 431 21.15 8.85 15.54
N ILE A 432 21.01 7.53 15.49
CA ILE A 432 22.12 6.60 15.44
C ILE A 432 22.64 6.57 14.00
N ILE A 433 23.86 7.08 13.78
CA ILE A 433 24.52 7.00 12.48
C ILE A 433 25.26 5.65 12.42
N LEU A 434 24.79 4.74 11.56
CA LEU A 434 25.43 3.45 11.31
C LEU A 434 26.42 3.60 10.14
N ASN A 435 27.72 3.64 10.44
CA ASN A 435 28.75 3.49 9.41
C ASN A 435 29.02 2.00 9.14
N ASP A 436 29.58 1.68 7.98
CA ASP A 436 29.80 0.30 7.55
C ASP A 436 30.81 -0.42 8.46
N GLU A 437 31.83 0.27 8.98
CA GLU A 437 32.82 -0.28 9.92
C GLU A 437 32.17 -0.75 11.22
N PHE A 438 31.29 0.06 11.81
CA PHE A 438 30.56 -0.31 13.02
C PHE A 438 29.64 -1.53 12.78
N VAL A 439 29.00 -1.61 11.61
CA VAL A 439 28.18 -2.77 11.27
C VAL A 439 29.02 -4.03 11.11
N ILE A 440 30.23 -3.94 10.53
CA ILE A 440 31.15 -5.06 10.42
C ILE A 440 31.57 -5.55 11.81
N GLN A 441 31.88 -4.65 12.75
CA GLN A 441 32.16 -5.01 14.15
C GLN A 441 30.99 -5.75 14.83
N LEU A 442 29.73 -5.34 14.54
CA LEU A 442 28.55 -6.06 15.01
C LEU A 442 28.43 -7.46 14.36
N LEU A 443 28.78 -7.61 13.08
CA LEU A 443 28.76 -8.91 12.40
C LEU A 443 29.80 -9.86 12.96
N VAL A 444 30.98 -9.37 13.34
CA VAL A 444 32.03 -10.16 13.98
C VAL A 444 31.60 -10.66 15.36
N GLY A 445 30.91 -9.83 16.16
CA GLY A 445 30.41 -10.19 17.49
C GLY A 445 29.15 -11.07 17.49
N ALA A 446 28.55 -11.32 16.33
CA ALA A 446 27.32 -12.10 16.21
C ALA A 446 27.58 -13.61 16.16
N THR A 447 26.70 -14.43 16.73
CA THR A 447 26.79 -15.89 16.72
C THR A 447 25.66 -16.53 15.93
N LYS A 448 25.95 -17.66 15.26
CA LYS A 448 24.93 -18.41 14.52
C LYS A 448 23.84 -18.95 15.45
N MET A 449 24.18 -19.32 16.66
CA MET A 449 23.27 -19.87 17.67
C MET A 449 22.24 -18.81 18.12
N GLU A 450 22.69 -17.63 18.54
CA GLU A 450 21.80 -16.51 18.91
C GLU A 450 20.91 -16.09 17.73
N ARG A 451 21.47 -16.01 16.53
CA ARG A 451 20.68 -15.68 15.34
C ARG A 451 19.57 -16.69 15.07
N SER A 452 19.82 -17.99 15.19
CA SER A 452 18.82 -19.04 14.96
C SER A 452 17.68 -18.96 15.98
N ILE A 453 18.01 -18.81 17.27
CA ILE A 453 17.05 -18.68 18.35
C ILE A 453 16.17 -17.43 18.14
N ASP A 454 16.81 -16.29 17.88
CA ASP A 454 16.10 -15.03 17.73
C ASP A 454 15.23 -15.01 16.45
N THR A 455 15.68 -15.62 15.35
CA THR A 455 14.88 -15.72 14.13
C THR A 455 13.60 -16.50 14.34
N ASN A 456 13.67 -17.63 15.08
CA ASN A 456 12.49 -18.43 15.38
C ASN A 456 11.47 -17.66 16.24
N LYS A 457 11.92 -16.90 17.24
CA LYS A 457 11.06 -16.07 18.07
C LYS A 457 10.53 -14.85 17.32
N PHE A 458 11.35 -14.26 16.46
CA PHE A 458 11.01 -13.08 15.66
C PHE A 458 9.86 -13.34 14.68
N ASN A 459 9.67 -14.58 14.23
CA ASN A 459 8.54 -14.96 13.38
C ASN A 459 7.17 -14.74 14.06
N ASN A 460 7.13 -14.64 15.39
CA ASN A 460 5.91 -14.38 16.17
C ASN A 460 5.58 -12.88 16.30
N ILE A 461 6.34 -12.00 15.67
CA ILE A 461 6.16 -10.53 15.75
C ILE A 461 4.74 -10.08 15.36
N GLY A 462 4.07 -10.85 14.49
CA GLY A 462 2.69 -10.58 14.05
C GLY A 462 1.67 -10.49 15.19
N GLN A 463 1.89 -11.19 16.30
CA GLN A 463 0.99 -11.22 17.47
C GLN A 463 0.97 -9.89 18.23
N PHE A 464 2.03 -9.07 18.10
CA PHE A 464 2.17 -7.81 18.82
C PHE A 464 1.69 -6.58 18.03
N ILE A 465 1.27 -6.73 16.77
CA ILE A 465 0.84 -5.60 15.92
C ILE A 465 -0.39 -4.89 16.49
N SER A 466 -1.30 -5.63 17.12
CA SER A 466 -2.51 -5.09 17.75
C SER A 466 -2.30 -4.63 19.20
N SER A 467 -1.09 -4.73 19.74
CA SER A 467 -0.77 -4.29 21.10
C SER A 467 -0.76 -2.76 21.19
N LEU A 468 -1.41 -2.19 22.20
CA LEU A 468 -1.38 -0.75 22.48
C LEU A 468 0.03 -0.25 22.82
N GLU A 469 0.83 -1.07 23.48
CA GLU A 469 2.17 -0.73 23.95
C GLU A 469 3.24 -0.96 22.87
N PHE A 470 3.21 -2.14 22.22
CA PHE A 470 4.27 -2.59 21.31
C PHE A 470 3.89 -2.55 19.82
N GLY A 471 2.63 -2.22 19.48
CA GLY A 471 2.12 -2.28 18.11
C GLY A 471 2.93 -1.46 17.11
N LYS A 472 3.40 -0.27 17.49
CA LYS A 472 4.24 0.58 16.63
C LYS A 472 5.60 -0.05 16.33
N TYR A 473 6.23 -0.70 17.33
CA TYR A 473 7.53 -1.36 17.17
C TYR A 473 7.40 -2.65 16.34
N ALA A 474 6.36 -3.43 16.61
CA ALA A 474 6.04 -4.63 15.84
C ALA A 474 5.73 -4.31 14.37
N ALA A 475 4.97 -3.25 14.11
CA ALA A 475 4.63 -2.83 12.74
C ALA A 475 5.86 -2.40 11.92
N THR A 476 6.81 -1.66 12.51
CA THR A 476 8.04 -1.23 11.83
C THR A 476 8.97 -2.41 11.52
N LEU A 477 9.00 -3.43 12.38
CA LEU A 477 9.86 -4.61 12.21
C LEU A 477 9.17 -5.76 11.45
N ARG A 478 7.88 -5.69 11.15
CA ARG A 478 7.11 -6.77 10.52
C ARG A 478 7.71 -7.29 9.21
N ASN A 479 8.22 -6.37 8.39
CA ASN A 479 8.77 -6.68 7.06
C ASN A 479 10.30 -6.70 7.06
N SER A 480 10.93 -6.91 8.21
CA SER A 480 12.38 -7.01 8.35
C SER A 480 12.82 -8.47 8.54
N SER A 481 14.09 -8.74 8.29
CA SER A 481 14.72 -10.04 8.53
C SER A 481 15.98 -9.87 9.35
N ILE A 482 16.23 -10.80 10.29
CA ILE A 482 17.45 -10.76 11.12
C ILE A 482 18.65 -11.17 10.28
N MET A 483 19.60 -10.25 10.10
CA MET A 483 20.88 -10.48 9.44
C MET A 483 21.91 -11.07 10.40
N ALA A 484 21.99 -10.54 11.62
CA ALA A 484 22.94 -10.97 12.65
C ALA A 484 22.34 -10.78 14.05
N SER A 485 22.76 -11.58 15.01
CA SER A 485 22.36 -11.45 16.40
C SER A 485 23.53 -11.71 17.35
N GLY A 486 23.74 -10.78 18.27
CA GLY A 486 24.68 -10.90 19.40
C GLY A 486 23.95 -11.01 20.73
N SER A 487 24.68 -10.98 21.85
CA SER A 487 24.13 -11.11 23.19
C SER A 487 23.14 -9.98 23.55
N ASN A 488 23.45 -8.73 23.14
CA ASN A 488 22.71 -7.52 23.53
C ASN A 488 22.19 -6.71 22.32
N TYR A 489 22.22 -7.26 21.11
CA TYR A 489 21.76 -6.55 19.91
C TYR A 489 21.28 -7.51 18.82
N ILE A 490 20.46 -6.99 17.93
CA ILE A 490 20.09 -7.62 16.66
C ILE A 490 20.34 -6.63 15.53
N VAL A 491 20.80 -7.13 14.38
CA VAL A 491 20.91 -6.38 13.14
C VAL A 491 19.86 -6.89 12.19
N VAL A 492 18.94 -6.02 11.78
CA VAL A 492 17.82 -6.36 10.90
C VAL A 492 17.99 -5.68 9.55
N CYS A 493 17.55 -6.34 8.48
CA CYS A 493 17.47 -5.78 7.15
C CYS A 493 16.02 -5.39 6.84
N VAL A 494 15.82 -4.15 6.39
CA VAL A 494 14.52 -3.59 5.99
C VAL A 494 14.48 -3.26 4.51
N SER A 495 13.28 -3.11 3.97
CA SER A 495 13.07 -2.89 2.54
C SER A 495 13.40 -1.47 2.06
N SER A 496 13.49 -0.48 2.95
CA SER A 496 13.64 0.93 2.62
C SER A 496 14.58 1.64 3.58
N GLU A 497 15.39 2.56 3.06
CA GLU A 497 16.28 3.45 3.83
C GLU A 497 15.49 4.28 4.87
N ILE A 498 14.26 4.68 4.54
CA ILE A 498 13.40 5.46 5.46
C ILE A 498 13.08 4.64 6.71
N PHE A 499 12.72 3.36 6.55
CA PHE A 499 12.46 2.47 7.69
C PHE A 499 13.73 2.20 8.50
N ALA A 500 14.88 2.04 7.84
CA ALA A 500 16.14 1.90 8.55
C ALA A 500 16.45 3.13 9.43
N LYS A 501 16.26 4.34 8.88
CA LYS A 501 16.42 5.59 9.63
C LYS A 501 15.46 5.71 10.81
N GLN A 502 14.19 5.35 10.63
CA GLN A 502 13.20 5.38 11.71
C GLN A 502 13.54 4.44 12.86
N ILE A 503 13.98 3.22 12.56
CA ILE A 503 14.37 2.24 13.57
C ILE A 503 15.63 2.69 14.31
N ASN A 504 16.57 3.33 13.61
CA ASN A 504 17.83 3.83 14.18
C ASN A 504 17.69 5.19 14.89
N GLU A 505 16.51 5.81 14.92
CA GLU A 505 16.26 7.03 15.68
C GLU A 505 16.40 6.77 17.19
N PHE A 506 17.12 7.67 17.87
CA PHE A 506 17.52 7.47 19.27
C PHE A 506 16.33 7.27 20.23
N GLU A 507 15.29 8.07 20.10
CA GLU A 507 14.09 7.98 20.97
C GLU A 507 13.27 6.71 20.76
N LEU A 508 13.19 6.23 19.50
CA LEU A 508 12.48 5.00 19.19
C LEU A 508 13.26 3.75 19.60
N ASN A 509 14.59 3.82 19.64
CA ASN A 509 15.43 2.65 19.91
C ASN A 509 15.31 2.17 21.36
N TYR A 510 15.05 3.03 22.33
CA TYR A 510 14.80 2.61 23.71
C TYR A 510 13.56 1.71 23.87
N GLY A 511 12.48 2.03 23.18
CA GLY A 511 11.29 1.21 23.20
C GLY A 511 11.48 -0.14 22.49
N TYR A 512 12.48 -0.26 21.61
CA TYR A 512 12.85 -1.54 21.02
C TYR A 512 13.54 -2.48 22.02
N GLU A 513 14.29 -1.97 23.00
CA GLU A 513 14.90 -2.80 24.04
C GLU A 513 13.82 -3.51 24.88
N ASP A 514 12.77 -2.78 25.29
CA ASP A 514 11.63 -3.35 26.03
C ASP A 514 10.83 -4.32 25.14
N PHE A 515 10.59 -3.96 23.89
CA PHE A 515 9.88 -4.82 22.96
C PHE A 515 10.63 -6.12 22.66
N THR A 516 11.96 -6.06 22.46
CA THR A 516 12.77 -7.26 22.22
C THR A 516 12.85 -8.15 23.47
N GLU A 517 12.79 -7.60 24.68
CA GLU A 517 12.71 -8.39 25.90
C GLU A 517 11.45 -9.25 25.92
N VAL A 518 10.30 -8.69 25.53
CA VAL A 518 9.03 -9.44 25.45
C VAL A 518 9.04 -10.42 24.29
N LEU A 519 9.52 -10.02 23.11
CA LEU A 519 9.49 -10.86 21.91
C LEU A 519 10.54 -11.98 21.93
N LEU A 520 11.78 -11.66 22.32
CA LEU A 520 12.94 -12.57 22.25
C LEU A 520 13.27 -13.22 23.61
N GLY A 521 12.67 -12.71 24.71
CA GLY A 521 13.00 -13.13 26.08
C GLY A 521 14.29 -12.53 26.63
N LYS A 522 14.89 -11.59 25.91
CA LYS A 522 16.10 -10.82 26.32
C LYS A 522 16.02 -9.43 25.70
N ALA A 523 16.33 -8.40 26.49
CA ALA A 523 16.47 -7.05 25.96
C ALA A 523 17.63 -6.97 24.98
N LYS A 524 17.37 -6.53 23.76
CA LYS A 524 18.39 -6.36 22.71
C LYS A 524 18.16 -5.05 21.96
N LYS A 525 19.24 -4.35 21.65
CA LYS A 525 19.22 -3.15 20.84
C LYS A 525 19.03 -3.52 19.36
N VAL A 526 18.19 -2.78 18.65
CA VAL A 526 17.89 -3.05 17.25
C VAL A 526 18.66 -2.07 16.35
N PHE A 527 19.43 -2.61 15.41
CA PHE A 527 20.10 -1.85 14.35
C PHE A 527 19.51 -2.25 13.00
N ALA A 528 19.09 -1.29 12.19
CA ALA A 528 18.46 -1.55 10.91
C ALA A 528 19.34 -1.08 9.74
N LEU A 529 19.44 -1.93 8.72
CA LEU A 529 20.12 -1.66 7.46
C LEU A 529 19.11 -1.71 6.31
N ASP A 530 19.29 -0.85 5.32
CA ASP A 530 18.61 -1.02 4.04
C ASP A 530 19.30 -2.09 3.17
N LYS A 531 18.64 -2.52 2.09
CA LYS A 531 19.15 -3.56 1.18
C LYS A 531 20.47 -3.16 0.52
N THR A 532 20.68 -1.88 0.24
CA THR A 532 21.90 -1.39 -0.43
C THR A 532 23.10 -1.47 0.51
N GLN A 533 22.92 -0.97 1.74
CA GLN A 533 23.93 -1.05 2.78
C GLN A 533 24.20 -2.50 3.18
N GLN A 534 23.17 -3.34 3.28
CA GLN A 534 23.32 -4.77 3.56
C GLN A 534 24.23 -5.46 2.53
N SER A 535 24.02 -5.23 1.23
CA SER A 535 24.85 -5.84 0.17
C SER A 535 26.29 -5.40 0.29
N ARG A 536 26.51 -4.09 0.41
CA ARG A 536 27.86 -3.50 0.53
C ARG A 536 28.63 -4.05 1.74
N VAL A 537 28.01 -4.02 2.92
CA VAL A 537 28.63 -4.52 4.16
C VAL A 537 28.89 -6.03 4.11
N LYS A 538 27.99 -6.80 3.47
CA LYS A 538 28.14 -8.25 3.33
C LYS A 538 29.31 -8.63 2.42
N ASP A 539 29.52 -7.88 1.35
CA ASP A 539 30.63 -8.11 0.43
C ASP A 539 31.94 -7.70 1.07
N GLU A 540 32.03 -6.56 1.72
CA GLU A 540 33.19 -6.10 2.47
C GLU A 540 33.55 -7.04 3.64
N PHE A 541 32.57 -7.53 4.39
CA PHE A 541 32.79 -8.52 5.45
C PHE A 541 33.39 -9.82 4.91
N LYS A 542 32.93 -10.31 3.74
CA LYS A 542 33.55 -11.49 3.10
C LYS A 542 34.99 -11.26 2.67
N GLU A 543 35.27 -10.12 2.06
CA GLU A 543 36.64 -9.77 1.64
C GLU A 543 37.58 -9.70 2.83
N ARG A 544 37.15 -9.05 3.93
CA ARG A 544 37.97 -8.95 5.16
C ARG A 544 38.13 -10.30 5.86
N MET A 545 37.12 -11.18 5.78
CA MET A 545 37.21 -12.55 6.31
C MET A 545 38.25 -13.39 5.54
N ILE A 546 38.29 -13.26 4.21
CA ILE A 546 39.26 -13.96 3.35
C ILE A 546 40.68 -13.42 3.57
N SER A 547 40.83 -12.12 3.74
CA SER A 547 42.15 -11.47 3.97
C SER A 547 42.65 -11.58 5.42
N GLY A 548 41.82 -12.10 6.35
CA GLY A 548 42.17 -12.21 7.78
C GLY A 548 42.20 -10.88 8.53
N ASN A 549 41.63 -9.81 7.97
CA ASN A 549 41.68 -8.45 8.51
C ASN A 549 40.31 -8.02 9.07
N LEU A 550 39.74 -8.84 9.99
CA LEU A 550 38.50 -8.52 10.68
C LEU A 550 38.75 -7.60 11.88
N PRO A 551 37.91 -6.59 12.12
CA PRO A 551 38.01 -5.72 13.30
C PRO A 551 37.58 -6.48 14.58
N GLU A 552 37.95 -5.92 15.74
CA GLU A 552 37.49 -6.45 17.02
C GLU A 552 35.95 -6.27 17.18
N PRO A 553 35.27 -7.24 17.83
CA PRO A 553 33.82 -7.16 18.03
C PRO A 553 33.42 -6.00 18.96
N CYS A 554 32.41 -5.24 18.58
CA CYS A 554 31.90 -4.14 19.38
C CYS A 554 31.04 -4.66 20.54
N GLN A 555 31.24 -4.11 21.76
CA GLN A 555 30.37 -4.36 22.91
C GLN A 555 29.22 -3.35 22.95
N VAL A 556 28.00 -3.81 22.74
CA VAL A 556 26.79 -2.98 22.82
C VAL A 556 26.27 -2.95 24.25
N ARG A 557 26.15 -1.75 24.84
CA ARG A 557 25.58 -1.54 26.17
C ARG A 557 24.08 -1.18 26.03
N LEU A 558 23.23 -1.84 26.84
CA LEU A 558 21.81 -1.52 26.98
C LEU A 558 21.68 -0.39 28.02
N LYS A 559 20.85 0.60 27.73
CA LYS A 559 20.47 1.63 28.70
C LYS A 559 19.14 1.18 29.31
N ARG A 560 19.17 0.48 30.42
CA ARG A 560 17.95 0.21 31.20
C ARG A 560 17.49 1.53 31.81
N LYS A 561 16.21 1.89 31.61
CA LYS A 561 15.53 2.82 32.50
C LYS A 561 15.47 2.18 33.86
N ASP A 562 16.02 2.85 34.88
CA ASP A 562 15.84 2.43 36.27
C ASP A 562 14.34 2.52 36.58
N LYS A 563 13.68 1.38 36.63
CA LYS A 563 12.24 1.27 36.95
C LYS A 563 11.92 1.70 38.41
N GLU A 564 12.94 2.04 39.20
CA GLU A 564 12.77 2.47 40.61
C GLU A 564 12.40 3.96 40.76
N SER A 565 12.53 4.81 39.73
CA SER A 565 12.20 6.23 39.88
C SER A 565 10.76 6.58 39.52
N GLU A 566 10.01 5.74 38.83
CA GLU A 566 8.62 6.02 38.45
C GLU A 566 7.59 5.60 39.51
N ASN A 567 7.95 4.71 40.46
CA ASN A 567 7.03 4.26 41.51
C ASN A 567 6.96 5.17 42.75
N ASN A 568 7.71 6.28 42.80
CA ASN A 568 7.72 7.23 43.92
C ASN A 568 7.30 8.66 43.55
N MET A 569 6.81 8.91 42.34
CA MET A 569 6.21 10.20 42.02
C MET A 569 4.76 10.23 42.52
N SER A 570 4.41 11.24 43.32
CA SER A 570 3.01 11.47 43.72
C SER A 570 2.19 11.81 42.46
N ILE A 571 0.87 11.50 42.48
CA ILE A 571 -0.06 11.85 41.35
C ILE A 571 0.04 13.34 41.05
N GLU A 572 0.29 14.19 42.02
CA GLU A 572 0.46 15.64 41.89
C GLU A 572 1.72 16.03 41.10
N ASP A 573 2.84 15.34 41.37
CA ASP A 573 4.11 15.59 40.66
C ASP A 573 4.02 15.11 39.19
N HIS A 574 3.30 14.00 38.96
CA HIS A 574 3.05 13.51 37.61
C HIS A 574 2.14 14.47 36.79
N MET A 575 1.10 15.02 37.43
CA MET A 575 0.22 16.02 36.82
C MET A 575 0.94 17.33 36.54
N LYS A 576 1.82 17.82 37.43
CA LYS A 576 2.65 19.00 37.20
C LYS A 576 3.67 18.82 36.08
N SER A 577 4.19 17.60 35.87
CA SER A 577 5.11 17.31 34.76
C SER A 577 4.42 17.33 33.39
N LEU A 578 3.15 16.93 33.35
CA LEU A 578 2.33 16.92 32.11
C LEU A 578 1.74 18.31 31.79
N PHE A 579 1.46 19.11 32.83
CA PHE A 579 0.84 20.42 32.70
C PHE A 579 1.53 21.46 33.62
N PRO A 580 2.59 22.11 33.16
CA PRO A 580 3.41 23.00 34.01
C PRO A 580 2.67 24.20 34.63
N ASN A 581 1.47 24.51 34.17
CA ASN A 581 0.69 25.70 34.60
C ASN A 581 -0.63 25.32 35.31
N ILE A 582 -0.79 24.11 35.85
CA ILE A 582 -1.99 23.74 36.59
C ILE A 582 -1.83 24.13 38.08
N GLU A 583 -2.74 24.94 38.58
CA GLU A 583 -2.96 25.17 40.02
C GLU A 583 -3.94 24.10 40.55
N ILE A 584 -3.45 23.24 41.41
CA ILE A 584 -4.28 22.22 42.09
C ILE A 584 -4.88 22.91 43.33
N LYS A 585 -6.21 23.10 43.35
CA LYS A 585 -6.95 23.54 44.52
C LYS A 585 -7.38 22.31 45.32
N GLU A 586 -6.95 22.23 46.57
CA GLU A 586 -7.51 21.31 47.54
C GLU A 586 -8.91 21.84 47.94
N ASP A 587 -9.93 21.00 47.83
CA ASP A 587 -11.26 21.18 48.43
C ASP A 587 -11.28 20.65 49.87
#